data_34514005f05f0dd61cac287f22491152
#
_entry.id   34514005f05f0dd61cac287f22491152
#
_cell.length_a   1.000
_cell.length_b   1.000
_cell.length_c   1.000
_cell.angle_alpha   90.00
_cell.angle_beta   90.00
_cell.angle_gamma   90.00
#
_symmetry.space_group_name_H-M   'P 1'
#
loop_
_entity.id
_entity.type
_entity.pdbx_description
1 polymer ?
#
loop_
_entity_poly.entity_id
_entity_poly.type
_entity_poly.pdbx_seq_one_letter_code
_entity_poly.pdbx_strand_id
1 'polypeptide(L)'
;MKRQFCYRVFMILSLALLVVSCSSDLDFNQTKSLRLEPTYVANLVYFDIPAREFVTNGIEVPQFIDRSTVDIFNNSFFVTNLTKVDFNFEITNTIGRAYVMDVQLFNSNGVQLDVISIAIPAYYGAVNVVNQKEVFQGTRLTTLKNTTRIDMTVRMATGTALTETSSGTFKMRSGLTAYFVIQ
;
A
#
# COMPACT_ATOMS: atom_id res chain seq x y z
N MET A 1 -61.50 5.58 -49.81
CA MET A 1 -60.96 4.41 -49.11
C MET A 1 -59.47 4.12 -49.44
N LYS A 2 -59.01 4.20 -50.66
CA LYS A 2 -57.59 3.91 -51.01
C LYS A 2 -56.53 4.80 -50.29
N ARG A 3 -56.85 6.08 -50.08
CA ARG A 3 -55.90 7.04 -49.51
C ARG A 3 -55.65 6.80 -47.97
N GLN A 4 -56.65 6.36 -47.22
CA GLN A 4 -56.50 6.01 -45.80
C GLN A 4 -55.79 4.69 -45.61
N PHE A 5 -55.92 3.76 -46.56
CA PHE A 5 -55.20 2.49 -46.55
C PHE A 5 -53.70 2.70 -46.77
N CYS A 6 -53.32 3.52 -47.75
CA CYS A 6 -51.91 3.87 -47.97
C CYS A 6 -51.26 4.55 -46.76
N TYR A 7 -51.98 5.44 -46.03
CA TYR A 7 -51.47 6.06 -44.83
C TYR A 7 -51.22 5.09 -43.69
N ARG A 8 -52.14 4.13 -43.50
CA ARG A 8 -51.96 3.08 -42.46
C ARG A 8 -50.79 2.14 -42.80
N VAL A 9 -50.63 1.75 -44.06
CA VAL A 9 -49.51 0.90 -44.50
C VAL A 9 -48.17 1.65 -44.31
N PHE A 10 -48.11 2.94 -44.67
CA PHE A 10 -46.92 3.74 -44.51
C PHE A 10 -46.54 3.93 -43.02
N MET A 11 -47.55 4.13 -42.15
CA MET A 11 -47.34 4.27 -40.71
C MET A 11 -46.82 2.96 -40.09
N ILE A 12 -47.35 1.80 -40.49
CA ILE A 12 -46.88 0.48 -40.03
C ILE A 12 -45.46 0.20 -40.53
N LEU A 13 -45.15 0.54 -41.78
CA LEU A 13 -43.83 0.37 -42.36
C LEU A 13 -42.76 1.28 -41.69
N SER A 14 -43.16 2.53 -41.39
CA SER A 14 -42.30 3.47 -40.65
C SER A 14 -42.03 3.01 -39.22
N LEU A 15 -43.05 2.44 -38.56
CA LEU A 15 -42.89 1.90 -37.20
C LEU A 15 -42.02 0.63 -37.20
N ALA A 16 -42.16 -0.22 -38.22
CA ALA A 16 -41.32 -1.42 -38.37
C ALA A 16 -39.84 -1.07 -38.62
N LEU A 17 -39.55 0.00 -39.35
CA LEU A 17 -38.19 0.48 -39.57
C LEU A 17 -37.52 0.99 -38.32
N LEU A 18 -38.29 1.55 -37.36
CA LEU A 18 -37.74 2.04 -36.07
C LEU A 18 -37.34 0.92 -35.11
N VAL A 19 -37.94 -0.27 -35.19
CA VAL A 19 -37.58 -1.41 -34.31
C VAL A 19 -36.42 -2.24 -34.85
N VAL A 20 -36.00 -2.07 -36.10
CA VAL A 20 -34.87 -2.80 -36.69
C VAL A 20 -33.55 -2.04 -36.46
N SER A 21 -33.59 -0.79 -36.01
CA SER A 21 -32.44 0.13 -35.94
C SER A 21 -31.53 -0.05 -34.70
N CYS A 22 -31.78 -1.03 -33.81
CA CYS A 22 -30.99 -1.20 -32.56
C CYS A 22 -30.60 -2.65 -32.26
N SER A 23 -30.38 -3.48 -33.32
CA SER A 23 -29.70 -4.74 -33.10
C SER A 23 -28.26 -4.66 -33.65
N SER A 24 -27.46 -3.80 -33.02
CA SER A 24 -26.02 -4.01 -33.10
C SER A 24 -25.72 -5.25 -32.25
N ASP A 25 -25.21 -6.30 -32.87
CA ASP A 25 -24.66 -7.45 -32.16
C ASP A 25 -23.67 -6.91 -31.11
N LEU A 26 -24.03 -6.96 -29.83
CA LEU A 26 -23.08 -6.75 -28.76
C LEU A 26 -22.09 -7.91 -28.89
N ASP A 27 -20.93 -7.62 -29.45
CA ASP A 27 -19.84 -8.59 -29.51
C ASP A 27 -19.28 -8.82 -28.13
N PHE A 28 -19.81 -9.80 -27.40
CA PHE A 28 -19.32 -10.20 -26.07
C PHE A 28 -17.89 -10.72 -26.11
N ASN A 29 -17.27 -10.92 -27.26
CA ASN A 29 -15.85 -11.25 -27.35
C ASN A 29 -14.95 -10.05 -26.99
N GLN A 30 -15.47 -8.82 -27.07
CA GLN A 30 -14.73 -7.62 -26.59
C GLN A 30 -14.45 -7.68 -25.12
N THR A 31 -15.27 -8.39 -24.32
CA THR A 31 -15.01 -8.55 -22.87
C THR A 31 -13.81 -9.44 -22.59
N LYS A 32 -13.45 -10.34 -23.50
CA LYS A 32 -12.27 -11.22 -23.36
C LYS A 32 -10.92 -10.50 -23.54
N SER A 33 -10.95 -9.32 -24.15
CA SER A 33 -9.76 -8.46 -24.32
C SER A 33 -9.68 -7.32 -23.32
N LEU A 34 -10.64 -7.25 -22.38
CA LEU A 34 -10.67 -6.20 -21.37
C LEU A 34 -9.53 -6.43 -20.37
N ARG A 35 -8.59 -5.50 -20.35
CA ARG A 35 -7.49 -5.45 -19.39
C ARG A 35 -7.68 -4.23 -18.49
N LEU A 36 -7.79 -4.45 -17.20
CA LEU A 36 -7.89 -3.40 -16.20
C LEU A 36 -6.58 -3.32 -15.41
N GLU A 37 -6.08 -2.11 -15.20
CA GLU A 37 -4.86 -1.85 -14.44
C GLU A 37 -5.14 -0.91 -13.25
N PRO A 38 -5.96 -1.34 -12.29
CA PRO A 38 -6.28 -0.50 -11.14
C PRO A 38 -5.07 -0.33 -10.23
N THR A 39 -5.01 0.85 -9.60
CA THR A 39 -4.03 1.19 -8.56
C THR A 39 -4.76 1.51 -7.27
N TYR A 40 -4.31 0.91 -6.17
CA TYR A 40 -4.86 1.14 -4.83
C TYR A 40 -3.80 1.76 -3.94
N VAL A 41 -4.21 2.75 -3.14
CA VAL A 41 -3.36 3.38 -2.14
C VAL A 41 -3.96 3.14 -0.77
N ALA A 42 -3.14 2.70 0.18
CA ALA A 42 -3.53 2.47 1.56
C ALA A 42 -2.48 3.04 2.53
N ASN A 43 -2.94 3.56 3.65
CA ASN A 43 -2.06 3.84 4.78
C ASN A 43 -1.82 2.52 5.53
N LEU A 44 -0.58 2.30 5.97
CA LEU A 44 -0.20 1.08 6.68
C LEU A 44 -0.10 1.33 8.18
N VAL A 45 0.88 2.11 8.59
CA VAL A 45 1.22 2.33 9.99
C VAL A 45 1.52 3.80 10.22
N TYR A 46 1.09 4.28 11.37
CA TYR A 46 1.48 5.58 11.93
C TYR A 46 1.83 5.40 13.38
N PHE A 47 2.97 5.94 13.82
CA PHE A 47 3.27 6.10 15.22
C PHE A 47 4.00 7.42 15.50
N ASP A 48 3.87 7.88 16.74
CA ASP A 48 4.50 9.08 17.28
C ASP A 48 5.01 8.73 18.69
N ILE A 49 6.32 8.51 18.81
CA ILE A 49 6.95 8.04 20.04
C ILE A 49 7.74 9.20 20.66
N PRO A 50 7.29 9.78 21.79
CA PRO A 50 8.07 10.77 22.51
C PRO A 50 9.39 10.19 23.03
N ALA A 51 10.42 11.03 23.13
CA ALA A 51 11.77 10.62 23.60
C ALA A 51 11.73 9.87 24.94
N ARG A 52 10.84 10.25 25.87
CA ARG A 52 10.69 9.63 27.18
C ARG A 52 10.26 8.15 27.12
N GLU A 53 9.57 7.71 26.06
CA GLU A 53 9.14 6.30 25.90
C GLU A 53 10.34 5.37 25.63
N PHE A 54 11.49 5.93 25.24
CA PHE A 54 12.75 5.21 25.13
C PHE A 54 13.52 5.10 26.46
N VAL A 55 12.90 5.51 27.57
CA VAL A 55 13.50 5.44 28.92
C VAL A 55 12.48 4.88 29.89
N THR A 56 12.88 3.90 30.69
CA THR A 56 12.02 3.31 31.73
C THR A 56 12.84 3.20 33.03
N ASN A 57 12.36 3.83 34.11
CA ASN A 57 13.04 3.85 35.41
C ASN A 57 14.52 4.34 35.33
N GLY A 58 14.76 5.38 34.51
CA GLY A 58 16.09 5.94 34.28
C GLY A 58 16.99 5.08 33.36
N ILE A 59 16.51 3.97 32.80
CA ILE A 59 17.28 3.08 31.94
C ILE A 59 16.76 3.18 30.50
N GLU A 60 17.68 3.35 29.54
CA GLU A 60 17.31 3.35 28.12
C GLU A 60 16.75 2.00 27.68
N VAL A 61 15.58 2.03 27.01
CA VAL A 61 14.99 0.89 26.31
C VAL A 61 15.57 0.90 24.90
N PRO A 62 16.45 -0.05 24.54
CA PRO A 62 17.27 0.07 23.33
C PRO A 62 16.48 -0.09 22.03
N GLN A 63 15.27 -0.62 22.11
CA GLN A 63 14.44 -0.87 20.93
C GLN A 63 12.95 -0.84 21.25
N PHE A 64 12.18 -0.44 20.26
CA PHE A 64 10.73 -0.52 20.20
C PHE A 64 10.35 -1.46 19.05
N ILE A 65 9.42 -2.39 19.27
CA ILE A 65 8.98 -3.35 18.26
C ILE A 65 7.48 -3.29 18.15
N ASP A 66 6.98 -3.06 16.94
CA ASP A 66 5.58 -3.23 16.56
C ASP A 66 5.45 -4.42 15.62
N ARG A 67 4.45 -5.28 15.86
CA ARG A 67 4.21 -6.51 15.09
C ARG A 67 2.81 -6.50 14.52
N SER A 68 2.73 -6.64 13.21
CA SER A 68 1.48 -6.68 12.49
C SER A 68 1.35 -7.96 11.67
N THR A 69 0.25 -8.69 11.86
CA THR A 69 -0.12 -9.78 10.97
C THR A 69 -0.74 -9.20 9.70
N VAL A 70 -0.27 -9.68 8.55
CA VAL A 70 -0.75 -9.26 7.23
C VAL A 70 -1.08 -10.51 6.41
N ASP A 71 -2.33 -10.69 6.09
CA ASP A 71 -2.83 -11.81 5.27
C ASP A 71 -3.35 -11.35 3.89
N ILE A 72 -3.39 -10.04 3.66
CA ILE A 72 -3.88 -9.47 2.41
C ILE A 72 -3.04 -9.90 1.20
N PHE A 73 -1.71 -10.01 1.35
CA PHE A 73 -0.81 -10.31 0.24
C PHE A 73 -0.88 -11.77 -0.24
N ASN A 74 -1.33 -12.69 0.61
CA ASN A 74 -1.51 -14.10 0.28
C ASN A 74 -2.96 -14.45 -0.14
N ASN A 75 -3.85 -13.46 -0.16
CA ASN A 75 -5.19 -13.61 -0.71
C ASN A 75 -5.12 -13.95 -2.21
N SER A 76 -5.99 -14.85 -2.68
CA SER A 76 -5.98 -15.35 -4.08
C SER A 76 -6.06 -14.23 -5.13
N PHE A 77 -6.85 -13.17 -4.88
CA PHE A 77 -6.94 -12.02 -5.77
C PHE A 77 -5.59 -11.29 -5.89
N PHE A 78 -4.92 -11.03 -4.76
CA PHE A 78 -3.60 -10.38 -4.73
C PHE A 78 -2.52 -11.26 -5.36
N VAL A 79 -2.51 -12.55 -5.03
CA VAL A 79 -1.54 -13.50 -5.60
C VAL A 79 -1.63 -13.53 -7.13
N THR A 80 -2.85 -13.53 -7.68
CA THR A 80 -3.07 -13.63 -9.13
C THR A 80 -2.81 -12.31 -9.85
N ASN A 81 -3.32 -11.20 -9.33
CA ASN A 81 -3.44 -9.96 -10.09
C ASN A 81 -2.41 -8.88 -9.70
N LEU A 82 -1.80 -8.97 -8.52
CA LEU A 82 -0.83 -7.98 -8.05
C LEU A 82 0.48 -8.10 -8.83
N THR A 83 0.91 -7.00 -9.47
CA THR A 83 2.11 -6.94 -10.31
C THR A 83 3.25 -6.15 -9.70
N LYS A 84 2.93 -5.18 -8.82
CA LYS A 84 3.91 -4.34 -8.16
C LYS A 84 3.33 -3.74 -6.88
N VAL A 85 4.19 -3.52 -5.89
CA VAL A 85 3.88 -2.75 -4.68
C VAL A 85 4.99 -1.74 -4.42
N ASP A 86 4.62 -0.50 -4.15
CA ASP A 86 5.51 0.53 -3.65
C ASP A 86 5.17 0.79 -2.16
N PHE A 87 6.13 0.55 -1.26
CA PHE A 87 6.05 1.02 0.13
C PHE A 87 6.71 2.38 0.23
N ASN A 88 6.06 3.31 0.89
CA ASN A 88 6.60 4.65 1.15
C ASN A 88 6.65 4.85 2.66
N PHE A 89 7.80 5.26 3.16
CA PHE A 89 8.04 5.60 4.56
C PHE A 89 8.44 7.06 4.66
N GLU A 90 7.79 7.80 5.54
CA GLU A 90 8.17 9.15 5.92
C GLU A 90 8.44 9.16 7.41
N ILE A 91 9.68 9.45 7.79
CA ILE A 91 10.14 9.40 9.17
C ILE A 91 10.67 10.76 9.56
N THR A 92 10.17 11.31 10.67
CA THR A 92 10.63 12.56 11.25
C THR A 92 11.22 12.28 12.62
N ASN A 93 12.47 12.70 12.85
CA ASN A 93 13.12 12.58 14.13
C ASN A 93 13.47 13.99 14.67
N THR A 94 12.91 14.34 15.83
CA THR A 94 13.25 15.57 16.56
C THR A 94 13.97 15.30 17.88
N ILE A 95 14.41 14.03 18.10
CA ILE A 95 15.20 13.62 19.26
C ILE A 95 16.69 13.74 18.93
N GLY A 96 17.49 14.23 19.86
CA GLY A 96 18.96 14.35 19.74
C GLY A 96 19.70 12.99 19.68
N ARG A 97 19.03 11.93 19.27
CA ARG A 97 19.52 10.56 19.14
C ARG A 97 19.26 10.04 17.74
N ALA A 98 20.21 9.34 17.15
CA ALA A 98 20.02 8.63 15.91
C ALA A 98 19.33 7.27 16.14
N TYR A 99 18.64 6.79 15.12
CA TYR A 99 17.93 5.50 15.14
C TYR A 99 18.19 4.71 13.86
N VAL A 100 17.96 3.41 13.94
CA VAL A 100 17.80 2.54 12.77
C VAL A 100 16.43 1.88 12.88
N MET A 101 15.64 2.00 11.83
CA MET A 101 14.37 1.30 11.72
C MET A 101 14.51 0.14 10.74
N ASP A 102 14.18 -1.05 11.20
CA ASP A 102 14.11 -2.25 10.38
C ASP A 102 12.65 -2.65 10.17
N VAL A 103 12.25 -2.84 8.91
CA VAL A 103 10.97 -3.43 8.52
C VAL A 103 11.27 -4.85 8.05
N GLN A 104 10.89 -5.83 8.85
CA GLN A 104 11.23 -7.23 8.65
C GLN A 104 9.98 -7.99 8.19
N LEU A 105 10.09 -8.71 7.08
CA LEU A 105 9.00 -9.50 6.50
C LEU A 105 9.18 -10.98 6.86
N PHE A 106 8.14 -11.62 7.40
CA PHE A 106 8.18 -13.02 7.81
C PHE A 106 7.07 -13.82 7.14
N ASN A 107 7.35 -15.09 6.86
CA ASN A 107 6.33 -16.04 6.41
C ASN A 107 5.57 -16.67 7.60
N SER A 108 4.60 -17.56 7.28
CA SER A 108 3.80 -18.28 8.27
C SER A 108 4.62 -19.20 9.20
N ASN A 109 5.81 -19.60 8.79
CA ASN A 109 6.72 -20.44 9.60
C ASN A 109 7.65 -19.58 10.48
N GLY A 110 7.51 -18.25 10.47
CA GLY A 110 8.38 -17.32 11.21
C GLY A 110 9.77 -17.13 10.60
N VAL A 111 9.97 -17.57 9.35
CA VAL A 111 11.23 -17.34 8.63
C VAL A 111 11.23 -15.92 8.07
N GLN A 112 12.31 -15.16 8.33
CA GLN A 112 12.50 -13.85 7.76
C GLN A 112 12.78 -13.97 6.25
N LEU A 113 11.99 -13.28 5.46
CA LEU A 113 12.05 -13.30 3.99
C LEU A 113 12.82 -12.11 3.42
N ASP A 114 12.64 -10.93 4.01
CA ASP A 114 13.27 -9.68 3.58
C ASP A 114 13.42 -8.72 4.77
N VAL A 115 14.28 -7.73 4.64
CA VAL A 115 14.47 -6.64 5.61
C VAL A 115 14.79 -5.35 4.89
N ILE A 116 14.09 -4.28 5.29
CA ILE A 116 14.36 -2.91 4.86
C ILE A 116 14.93 -2.18 6.06
N SER A 117 16.19 -1.73 5.97
CA SER A 117 16.85 -0.98 7.04
C SER A 117 16.96 0.49 6.64
N ILE A 118 16.45 1.37 7.49
CA ILE A 118 16.42 2.82 7.28
C ILE A 118 17.21 3.49 8.41
N ALA A 119 18.26 4.21 8.05
CA ALA A 119 19.04 5.01 9.00
C ALA A 119 18.39 6.39 9.21
N ILE A 120 18.16 6.76 10.43
CA ILE A 120 17.52 8.03 10.82
C ILE A 120 18.52 8.86 11.65
N PRO A 121 18.99 9.99 11.13
CA PRO A 121 19.96 10.82 11.83
C PRO A 121 19.37 11.46 13.08
N ALA A 122 20.25 11.81 14.04
CA ALA A 122 19.88 12.57 15.22
C ALA A 122 19.45 14.00 14.84
N TYR A 123 18.60 14.59 15.66
CA TYR A 123 18.21 15.99 15.54
C TYR A 123 19.31 16.93 16.08
N TYR A 124 19.69 17.90 15.25
CA TYR A 124 20.67 18.93 15.58
C TYR A 124 20.14 20.35 15.30
N GLY A 125 18.84 20.60 15.59
CA GLY A 125 18.23 21.92 15.43
C GLY A 125 17.49 22.13 14.10
N ALA A 126 17.68 21.26 13.08
CA ALA A 126 16.89 21.28 11.87
C ALA A 126 16.08 19.99 11.78
N VAL A 127 14.81 20.07 11.36
CA VAL A 127 13.94 18.91 11.26
C VAL A 127 14.47 17.96 10.20
N ASN A 128 14.74 16.71 10.60
CA ASN A 128 15.15 15.66 9.71
C ASN A 128 13.92 14.88 9.25
N VAL A 129 13.63 14.93 7.95
CA VAL A 129 12.61 14.08 7.32
C VAL A 129 13.33 13.10 6.41
N VAL A 130 13.23 11.82 6.74
CA VAL A 130 13.75 10.73 5.92
C VAL A 130 12.59 10.16 5.12
N ASN A 131 12.70 10.23 3.78
CA ASN A 131 11.76 9.61 2.86
C ASN A 131 12.42 8.41 2.22
N GLN A 132 11.84 7.22 2.42
CA GLN A 132 12.31 5.98 1.82
C GLN A 132 11.18 5.35 1.01
N LYS A 133 11.50 4.96 -0.22
CA LYS A 133 10.60 4.20 -1.08
C LYS A 133 11.21 2.83 -1.38
N GLU A 134 10.42 1.77 -1.16
CA GLU A 134 10.79 0.40 -1.47
C GLU A 134 9.85 -0.18 -2.51
N VAL A 135 10.42 -0.76 -3.56
CA VAL A 135 9.67 -1.33 -4.68
C VAL A 135 9.74 -2.86 -4.63
N PHE A 136 8.57 -3.48 -4.58
CA PHE A 136 8.40 -4.92 -4.68
C PHE A 136 7.85 -5.28 -6.05
N GLN A 137 8.70 -5.87 -6.89
CA GLN A 137 8.39 -6.32 -8.24
C GLN A 137 9.22 -7.57 -8.58
N GLY A 138 8.76 -8.40 -9.50
CA GLY A 138 9.46 -9.63 -9.87
C GLY A 138 9.65 -10.58 -8.69
N THR A 139 10.86 -11.05 -8.45
CA THR A 139 11.19 -11.97 -7.35
C THR A 139 10.86 -11.40 -5.98
N ARG A 140 11.12 -10.11 -5.76
CA ARG A 140 10.82 -9.44 -4.50
C ARG A 140 9.31 -9.33 -4.22
N LEU A 141 8.49 -9.26 -5.29
CA LEU A 141 7.04 -9.34 -5.16
C LEU A 141 6.58 -10.73 -4.69
N THR A 142 7.23 -11.79 -5.15
CA THR A 142 6.97 -13.16 -4.67
C THR A 142 7.27 -13.28 -3.18
N THR A 143 8.35 -12.67 -2.71
CA THR A 143 8.68 -12.56 -1.28
C THR A 143 7.54 -11.89 -0.51
N LEU A 144 7.03 -10.76 -1.00
CA LEU A 144 5.92 -10.04 -0.37
C LEU A 144 4.63 -10.89 -0.34
N LYS A 145 4.29 -11.60 -1.43
CA LYS A 145 3.13 -12.49 -1.50
C LYS A 145 3.18 -13.65 -0.50
N ASN A 146 4.37 -14.04 -0.04
CA ASN A 146 4.58 -15.05 0.98
C ASN A 146 4.67 -14.48 2.40
N THR A 147 4.55 -13.17 2.55
CA THR A 147 4.63 -12.48 3.85
C THR A 147 3.30 -12.58 4.57
N THR A 148 3.36 -13.03 5.84
CA THR A 148 2.18 -13.11 6.73
C THR A 148 2.33 -12.26 7.97
N ARG A 149 3.55 -11.75 8.25
CA ARG A 149 3.82 -10.86 9.37
C ARG A 149 4.89 -9.84 8.98
N ILE A 150 4.69 -8.62 9.43
CA ILE A 150 5.65 -7.53 9.32
C ILE A 150 5.98 -7.06 10.73
N ASP A 151 7.25 -7.11 11.10
CA ASP A 151 7.76 -6.56 12.35
C ASP A 151 8.50 -5.24 12.02
N MET A 152 8.14 -4.16 12.71
CA MET A 152 8.81 -2.88 12.63
C MET A 152 9.60 -2.67 13.90
N THR A 153 10.92 -2.61 13.80
CA THR A 153 11.83 -2.46 14.93
C THR A 153 12.55 -1.13 14.83
N VAL A 154 12.35 -0.24 15.81
CA VAL A 154 13.11 1.01 15.96
C VAL A 154 14.18 0.75 17.01
N ARG A 155 15.45 0.85 16.62
CA ARG A 155 16.61 0.67 17.51
C ARG A 155 17.36 1.97 17.67
N MET A 156 17.71 2.32 18.91
CA MET A 156 18.60 3.45 19.17
C MET A 156 20.01 3.15 18.64
N ALA A 157 20.57 4.08 17.90
CA ALA A 157 21.98 4.07 17.53
C ALA A 157 22.83 4.73 18.67
N THR A 158 24.14 4.74 18.49
CA THR A 158 25.05 5.43 19.42
C THR A 158 24.77 6.92 19.46
N GLY A 159 24.94 7.56 20.64
CA GLY A 159 24.72 9.00 20.81
C GLY A 159 24.55 9.35 22.28
N THR A 160 24.12 10.59 22.56
CA THR A 160 23.85 11.07 23.93
C THR A 160 22.73 10.25 24.56
N ALA A 161 22.94 9.82 25.81
CA ALA A 161 21.94 9.08 26.57
C ALA A 161 20.65 9.89 26.73
N LEU A 162 19.51 9.23 26.57
CA LEU A 162 18.20 9.79 26.83
C LEU A 162 17.85 9.68 28.30
N THR A 163 17.02 10.60 28.75
CA THR A 163 16.44 10.63 30.11
C THR A 163 14.93 10.78 30.00
N GLU A 164 14.22 10.59 31.09
CA GLU A 164 12.76 10.82 31.17
C GLU A 164 12.35 12.26 30.85
N THR A 165 13.31 13.21 30.93
CA THR A 165 13.10 14.62 30.57
C THR A 165 13.56 14.97 29.16
N SER A 166 14.08 14.00 28.39
CA SER A 166 14.51 14.23 27.03
C SER A 166 13.34 14.65 26.15
N SER A 167 13.56 15.69 25.34
CA SER A 167 12.56 16.28 24.45
C SER A 167 12.63 15.69 23.05
N GLY A 168 11.55 15.91 22.28
CA GLY A 168 11.44 15.48 20.89
C GLY A 168 10.60 14.23 20.72
N THR A 169 10.36 13.88 19.45
CA THR A 169 9.54 12.74 19.06
C THR A 169 10.16 12.02 17.85
N PHE A 170 9.93 10.74 17.79
CA PHE A 170 10.16 9.91 16.62
C PHE A 170 8.81 9.60 15.98
N LYS A 171 8.56 10.15 14.80
CA LYS A 171 7.31 9.96 14.05
C LYS A 171 7.56 9.15 12.79
N MET A 172 6.66 8.23 12.49
CA MET A 172 6.66 7.50 11.23
C MET A 172 5.27 7.44 10.63
N ARG A 173 5.19 7.68 9.34
CA ARG A 173 4.04 7.40 8.49
C ARG A 173 4.47 6.46 7.39
N SER A 174 3.67 5.45 7.13
CA SER A 174 3.89 4.58 5.99
C SER A 174 2.63 4.39 5.18
N GLY A 175 2.81 4.26 3.88
CA GLY A 175 1.77 4.00 2.93
C GLY A 175 2.20 2.96 1.90
N LEU A 176 1.23 2.37 1.25
CA LEU A 176 1.41 1.36 0.22
C LEU A 176 0.64 1.78 -1.02
N THR A 177 1.26 1.59 -2.18
CA THR A 177 0.60 1.67 -3.49
C THR A 177 0.70 0.32 -4.16
N ALA A 178 -0.44 -0.32 -4.41
CA ALA A 178 -0.54 -1.63 -5.06
C ALA A 178 -1.05 -1.48 -6.50
N TYR A 179 -0.36 -2.12 -7.44
CA TYR A 179 -0.66 -2.09 -8.86
C TYR A 179 -1.13 -3.47 -9.30
N PHE A 180 -2.25 -3.54 -9.99
CA PHE A 180 -2.86 -4.78 -10.45
C PHE A 180 -3.00 -4.84 -11.95
N VAL A 181 -3.06 -6.04 -12.49
CA VAL A 181 -3.50 -6.34 -13.85
C VAL A 181 -4.56 -7.41 -13.77
N ILE A 182 -5.77 -7.09 -14.23
CA ILE A 182 -6.93 -8.00 -14.26
C ILE A 182 -7.27 -8.24 -15.72
N GLN A 183 -7.30 -9.50 -16.13
CA GLN A 183 -7.64 -9.97 -17.49
C GLN A 183 -8.81 -10.92 -17.43
#